data_c9fd7e8c42a73e33f78705281f84a381
#
_entry.id   c9fd7e8c42a73e33f78705281f84a381
#
_cell.length_a   1.000
_cell.length_b   1.000
_cell.length_c   1.000
_cell.angle_alpha   90.00
_cell.angle_beta   90.00
_cell.angle_gamma   90.00
#
_symmetry.space_group_name_H-M   'P 1'
#
loop_
_entity.id
_entity.type
_entity.pdbx_description
1 polymer ?
#
loop_
_entity_poly.entity_id
_entity_poly.type
_entity_poly.pdbx_seq_one_letter_code
_entity_poly.pdbx_strand_id
1 'polypeptide(L)'
;DFPETAYDNNPQLTFTVEPVSERTLRIRMLTSPIVPKEDADDPMLIGKPADGRSFWKAEKTDKGTLYTSRYGSLLIENYPWRLVLKDADGRLLTQTRCWSDNDSTQVKVPPFSFIKRGSDNSRSINPVFSLAPNEKIYGCGESATALNKAGQKVNLFVTDPQGPETPDMYKPIPFFFSNRGYGMFMHTSAPVTCDFVCSYIGATKL
;
A
#
# COMPACT_ATOMS: atom_id res chain seq x y z
N ASP A 1 -5.18 15.35 11.00
CA ASP A 1 -6.28 16.25 10.64
C ASP A 1 -6.12 16.66 9.20
N PHE A 2 -7.20 16.51 8.44
CA PHE A 2 -7.27 17.12 7.13
C PHE A 2 -7.52 18.61 7.32
N PRO A 3 -6.97 19.48 6.46
CA PRO A 3 -7.39 20.87 6.47
C PRO A 3 -8.92 20.90 6.31
N GLU A 4 -9.57 21.83 6.98
CA GLU A 4 -10.99 22.10 6.75
C GLU A 4 -11.20 22.23 5.25
N THR A 5 -12.00 21.36 4.69
CA THR A 5 -12.35 21.45 3.28
C THR A 5 -13.51 22.43 3.16
N ALA A 6 -13.57 23.16 2.04
CA ALA A 6 -14.71 23.99 1.71
C ALA A 6 -16.00 23.18 1.41
N TYR A 7 -15.99 21.88 1.71
CA TYR A 7 -17.09 20.94 1.47
C TYR A 7 -17.74 20.56 2.80
N ASP A 8 -19.06 20.55 2.84
CA ASP A 8 -19.87 20.29 4.04
C ASP A 8 -19.73 18.87 4.60
N ASN A 9 -19.09 17.95 3.88
CA ASN A 9 -18.94 16.55 4.28
C ASN A 9 -17.52 16.05 4.00
N ASN A 10 -16.74 15.83 5.07
CA ASN A 10 -15.53 15.03 4.99
C ASN A 10 -15.92 13.55 4.92
N PRO A 11 -15.56 12.81 3.87
CA PRO A 11 -15.90 11.39 3.77
C PRO A 11 -15.20 10.60 4.88
N GLN A 12 -15.98 9.87 5.66
CA GLN A 12 -15.44 8.87 6.58
C GLN A 12 -15.25 7.57 5.81
N LEU A 13 -14.02 7.06 5.78
CA LEU A 13 -13.67 5.85 5.08
C LEU A 13 -13.43 4.72 6.07
N THR A 14 -14.03 3.57 5.82
CA THR A 14 -13.78 2.37 6.60
C THR A 14 -12.40 1.83 6.27
N PHE A 15 -11.59 1.65 7.31
CA PHE A 15 -10.26 1.07 7.22
C PHE A 15 -10.19 -0.19 8.08
N THR A 16 -9.78 -1.32 7.51
CA THR A 16 -9.67 -2.59 8.23
C THR A 16 -8.26 -3.15 8.16
N VAL A 17 -7.83 -3.78 9.26
CA VAL A 17 -6.60 -4.56 9.33
C VAL A 17 -6.95 -5.95 9.83
N GLU A 18 -6.63 -6.96 9.04
CA GLU A 18 -6.98 -8.36 9.27
C GLU A 18 -5.72 -9.23 9.23
N PRO A 19 -5.37 -9.94 10.30
CA PRO A 19 -4.35 -10.96 10.26
C PRO A 19 -4.78 -12.14 9.38
N VAL A 20 -3.99 -12.48 8.36
CA VAL A 20 -4.27 -13.61 7.46
C VAL A 20 -3.23 -14.73 7.57
N SER A 21 -2.11 -14.47 8.21
CA SER A 21 -1.12 -15.48 8.60
C SER A 21 -0.25 -14.95 9.73
N GLU A 22 0.68 -15.75 10.22
CA GLU A 22 1.64 -15.31 11.25
C GLU A 22 2.56 -14.15 10.81
N ARG A 23 2.68 -13.92 9.49
CA ARG A 23 3.57 -12.91 8.88
C ARG A 23 2.83 -11.91 8.03
N THR A 24 1.52 -12.07 7.84
CA THR A 24 0.78 -11.29 6.85
C THR A 24 -0.42 -10.62 7.48
N LEU A 25 -0.53 -9.33 7.24
CA LEU A 25 -1.68 -8.51 7.55
C LEU A 25 -2.32 -8.03 6.25
N ARG A 26 -3.63 -8.17 6.14
CA ARG A 26 -4.42 -7.59 5.05
C ARG A 26 -4.95 -6.24 5.48
N ILE A 27 -4.69 -5.24 4.69
CA ILE A 27 -5.13 -3.87 4.92
C ILE A 27 -6.11 -3.50 3.82
N ARG A 28 -7.29 -3.03 4.19
CA ARG A 28 -8.31 -2.56 3.23
C ARG A 28 -8.81 -1.18 3.61
N MET A 29 -8.97 -0.33 2.61
CA MET A 29 -9.69 0.93 2.71
C MET A 29 -10.90 0.88 1.78
N LEU A 30 -12.09 1.07 2.32
CA LEU A 30 -13.32 1.10 1.56
C LEU A 30 -13.65 2.54 1.17
N THR A 31 -13.74 2.80 -0.12
CA THR A 31 -14.08 4.12 -0.68
C THR A 31 -15.59 4.26 -0.92
N SER A 32 -16.37 3.29 -0.46
CA SER A 32 -17.84 3.23 -0.58
C SER A 32 -18.42 2.72 0.74
N PRO A 33 -19.61 3.18 1.14
CA PRO A 33 -20.33 2.61 2.29
C PRO A 33 -20.81 1.16 2.02
N ILE A 34 -20.81 0.73 0.76
CA ILE A 34 -21.16 -0.65 0.41
C ILE A 34 -19.95 -1.53 0.70
N VAL A 35 -20.06 -2.35 1.72
CA VAL A 35 -19.07 -3.39 2.01
C VAL A 35 -19.18 -4.46 0.92
N PRO A 36 -18.10 -4.77 0.17
CA PRO A 36 -18.13 -5.89 -0.77
C PRO A 36 -18.49 -7.18 -0.04
N LYS A 37 -19.26 -8.05 -0.68
CA LYS A 37 -19.45 -9.42 -0.18
C LYS A 37 -18.07 -10.06 -0.01
N GLU A 38 -17.95 -10.92 1.02
CA GLU A 38 -16.68 -11.60 1.31
C GLU A 38 -16.09 -12.27 0.06
N ASP A 39 -14.78 -12.26 -0.04
CA ASP A 39 -13.97 -12.72 -1.17
C ASP A 39 -14.02 -14.25 -1.41
N ALA A 40 -15.18 -14.88 -1.22
CA ALA A 40 -15.33 -16.33 -1.34
C ALA A 40 -14.92 -16.87 -2.71
N ASP A 41 -15.05 -16.03 -3.74
CA ASP A 41 -14.86 -16.38 -5.15
C ASP A 41 -13.87 -15.43 -5.85
N ASP A 42 -12.92 -14.87 -5.13
CA ASP A 42 -11.91 -13.98 -5.71
C ASP A 42 -10.93 -14.80 -6.57
N PRO A 43 -10.88 -14.56 -7.90
CA PRO A 43 -10.03 -15.34 -8.81
C PRO A 43 -8.52 -15.10 -8.59
N MET A 44 -8.13 -14.09 -7.84
CA MET A 44 -6.73 -13.81 -7.50
C MET A 44 -6.25 -14.64 -6.31
N LEU A 45 -7.14 -15.33 -5.59
CA LEU A 45 -6.80 -16.11 -4.42
C LEU A 45 -7.03 -17.60 -4.67
N ILE A 46 -6.05 -18.42 -4.33
CA ILE A 46 -6.21 -19.88 -4.25
C ILE A 46 -6.84 -20.20 -2.89
N GLY A 47 -8.16 -20.12 -2.82
CA GLY A 47 -8.92 -20.34 -1.59
C GLY A 47 -9.08 -19.08 -0.74
N LYS A 48 -9.79 -19.23 0.38
CA LYS A 48 -10.04 -18.11 1.31
C LYS A 48 -8.79 -17.74 2.08
N PRO A 49 -8.59 -16.45 2.39
CA PRO A 49 -7.54 -16.04 3.32
C PRO A 49 -7.68 -16.82 4.63
N ALA A 50 -6.56 -17.30 5.16
CA ALA A 50 -6.55 -17.98 6.45
C ALA A 50 -6.86 -16.99 7.59
N ASP A 51 -7.39 -17.51 8.71
CA ASP A 51 -7.53 -16.74 9.93
C ASP A 51 -6.21 -16.72 10.70
N GLY A 52 -5.51 -15.62 10.61
CA GLY A 52 -4.23 -15.41 11.30
C GLY A 52 -4.34 -14.80 12.69
N ARG A 53 -5.56 -14.58 13.21
CA ARG A 53 -5.76 -13.86 14.49
C ARG A 53 -5.06 -14.49 15.67
N SER A 54 -4.91 -15.81 15.72
CA SER A 54 -4.20 -16.50 16.80
C SER A 54 -2.70 -16.19 16.87
N PHE A 55 -2.09 -15.70 15.79
CA PHE A 55 -0.67 -15.36 15.74
C PHE A 55 -0.37 -13.89 16.08
N TRP A 56 -1.41 -13.06 16.15
CA TRP A 56 -1.26 -11.63 16.39
C TRP A 56 -2.00 -11.20 17.65
N LYS A 57 -1.30 -10.47 18.49
CA LYS A 57 -1.89 -9.78 19.63
C LYS A 57 -2.20 -8.34 19.21
N ALA A 58 -3.43 -7.90 19.43
CA ALA A 58 -3.82 -6.52 19.22
C ALA A 58 -4.05 -5.85 20.58
N GLU A 59 -3.46 -4.68 20.79
CA GLU A 59 -3.64 -3.89 22.00
C GLU A 59 -3.77 -2.41 21.68
N LYS A 60 -4.57 -1.71 22.47
CA LYS A 60 -4.68 -0.26 22.41
C LYS A 60 -3.54 0.37 23.21
N THR A 61 -2.90 1.35 22.62
CA THR A 61 -1.85 2.16 23.24
C THR A 61 -2.27 3.63 23.24
N ASP A 62 -1.52 4.48 23.90
CA ASP A 62 -1.67 5.95 23.85
C ASP A 62 -1.54 6.52 22.44
N LYS A 63 -0.78 5.85 21.57
CA LYS A 63 -0.55 6.27 20.17
C LYS A 63 -1.57 5.72 19.18
N GLY A 64 -2.26 4.63 19.52
CA GLY A 64 -3.18 3.98 18.61
C GLY A 64 -3.32 2.48 18.88
N THR A 65 -3.47 1.67 17.84
CA THR A 65 -3.60 0.22 17.95
C THR A 65 -2.34 -0.47 17.45
N LEU A 66 -1.73 -1.28 18.33
CA LEU A 66 -0.53 -2.06 18.03
C LEU A 66 -0.92 -3.53 17.80
N TYR A 67 -0.57 -4.04 16.63
CA TYR A 67 -0.59 -5.47 16.30
C TYR A 67 0.81 -6.04 16.43
N THR A 68 0.99 -7.12 17.18
CA THR A 68 2.30 -7.74 17.42
C THR A 68 2.24 -9.23 17.14
N SER A 69 3.22 -9.75 16.41
CA SER A 69 3.49 -11.17 16.21
C SER A 69 4.95 -11.48 16.53
N ARG A 70 5.36 -12.74 16.46
CA ARG A 70 6.78 -13.12 16.65
C ARG A 70 7.70 -12.58 15.55
N TYR A 71 7.17 -12.12 14.42
CA TYR A 71 7.94 -11.65 13.25
C TYR A 71 8.01 -10.13 13.13
N GLY A 72 7.23 -9.42 13.91
CA GLY A 72 7.22 -7.97 13.86
C GLY A 72 5.93 -7.36 14.37
N SER A 73 5.76 -6.08 14.10
CA SER A 73 4.61 -5.33 14.58
C SER A 73 4.12 -4.32 13.55
N LEU A 74 2.81 -4.06 13.60
CA LEU A 74 2.16 -2.97 12.88
C LEU A 74 1.49 -2.04 13.90
N LEU A 75 1.92 -0.80 13.99
CA LEU A 75 1.24 0.23 14.75
C LEU A 75 0.36 1.06 13.80
N ILE A 76 -0.92 1.17 14.12
CA ILE A 76 -1.84 2.11 13.51
C ILE A 76 -1.88 3.31 14.44
N GLU A 77 -1.14 4.37 14.11
CA GLU A 77 -1.14 5.61 14.90
C GLU A 77 -2.40 6.43 14.61
N ASN A 78 -2.97 7.03 15.65
CA ASN A 78 -4.16 7.86 15.52
C ASN A 78 -3.83 9.29 15.08
N TYR A 79 -2.71 9.82 15.57
CA TYR A 79 -2.31 11.20 15.27
C TYR A 79 -0.78 11.38 15.29
N PRO A 80 -0.19 11.81 14.15
CA PRO A 80 -0.79 11.84 12.84
C PRO A 80 -1.16 10.43 12.40
N TRP A 81 -2.27 10.27 11.68
CA TRP A 81 -2.68 8.94 11.25
C TRP A 81 -1.64 8.32 10.30
N ARG A 82 -1.12 7.17 10.65
CA ARG A 82 -0.19 6.41 9.82
C ARG A 82 -0.08 4.96 10.26
N LEU A 83 0.42 4.13 9.36
CA LEU A 83 0.82 2.76 9.60
C LEU A 83 2.34 2.71 9.75
N VAL A 84 2.82 2.04 10.78
CA VAL A 84 4.26 1.87 11.03
C VAL A 84 4.55 0.39 11.16
N LEU A 85 5.29 -0.18 10.19
CA LEU A 85 5.68 -1.59 10.15
C LEU A 85 7.11 -1.74 10.65
N LYS A 86 7.30 -2.63 11.64
CA LYS A 86 8.61 -2.96 12.21
C LYS A 86 8.84 -4.46 12.18
N ASP A 87 10.11 -4.87 12.12
CA ASP A 87 10.52 -6.26 12.31
C ASP A 87 10.47 -6.70 13.80
N ALA A 88 10.86 -7.95 14.05
CA ALA A 88 10.88 -8.51 15.40
C ALA A 88 11.85 -7.80 16.35
N ASP A 89 12.91 -7.20 15.83
CA ASP A 89 13.92 -6.45 16.58
C ASP A 89 13.52 -4.98 16.80
N GLY A 90 12.32 -4.58 16.34
CA GLY A 90 11.79 -3.22 16.44
C GLY A 90 12.36 -2.24 15.42
N ARG A 91 13.13 -2.71 14.43
CA ARG A 91 13.67 -1.90 13.35
C ARG A 91 12.53 -1.51 12.39
N LEU A 92 12.45 -0.24 12.04
CA LEU A 92 11.49 0.26 11.06
C LEU A 92 11.74 -0.39 9.69
N LEU A 93 10.73 -1.07 9.17
CA LEU A 93 10.73 -1.62 7.81
C LEU A 93 10.20 -0.58 6.81
N THR A 94 8.99 -0.12 7.01
CA THR A 94 8.36 0.96 6.24
C THR A 94 7.24 1.60 7.06
N GLN A 95 6.79 2.75 6.63
CA GLN A 95 5.62 3.42 7.21
C GLN A 95 4.88 4.19 6.13
N THR A 96 3.58 4.40 6.32
CA THR A 96 2.86 5.32 5.45
C THR A 96 3.35 6.75 5.67
N ARG A 97 3.30 7.55 4.62
CA ARG A 97 3.83 8.91 4.61
C ARG A 97 2.78 9.87 4.05
N CYS A 98 2.58 10.99 4.72
CA CYS A 98 1.91 12.12 4.11
C CYS A 98 2.80 12.65 2.99
N TRP A 99 2.21 12.88 1.85
CA TRP A 99 2.90 13.49 0.73
C TRP A 99 2.60 15.00 0.67
N SER A 100 3.63 15.78 0.39
CA SER A 100 3.51 17.21 0.13
C SER A 100 4.56 17.56 -0.92
N ASP A 101 4.17 18.29 -1.93
CA ASP A 101 5.08 18.76 -2.99
C ASP A 101 6.14 19.72 -2.48
N ASN A 102 5.86 20.37 -1.38
CA ASN A 102 6.73 21.38 -0.79
C ASN A 102 6.49 21.43 0.72
N ASP A 103 7.56 21.36 1.51
CA ASP A 103 7.49 21.46 2.96
C ASP A 103 6.90 22.80 3.44
N SER A 104 6.90 23.82 2.58
CA SER A 104 6.29 25.12 2.86
C SER A 104 4.78 25.16 2.63
N THR A 105 4.18 24.15 1.98
CA THR A 105 2.73 24.10 1.78
C THR A 105 2.05 23.45 2.97
N GLN A 106 1.01 24.08 3.49
CA GLN A 106 0.18 23.51 4.58
C GLN A 106 -0.70 22.35 4.12
N VAL A 107 -0.76 22.07 2.82
CA VAL A 107 -1.60 21.01 2.24
C VAL A 107 -0.82 19.72 2.23
N LYS A 108 -1.17 18.81 3.12
CA LYS A 108 -0.60 17.46 3.20
C LYS A 108 -1.59 16.46 2.60
N VAL A 109 -1.16 15.72 1.59
CA VAL A 109 -1.96 14.60 1.08
C VAL A 109 -1.90 13.47 2.10
N PRO A 110 -3.04 12.88 2.49
CA PRO A 110 -3.07 11.76 3.43
C PRO A 110 -2.24 10.58 2.93
N PRO A 111 -1.70 9.76 3.83
CA PRO A 111 -0.94 8.57 3.46
C PRO A 111 -1.77 7.53 2.69
N PHE A 112 -3.09 7.59 2.82
CA PHE A 112 -4.06 6.90 1.96
C PHE A 112 -5.06 7.93 1.45
N SER A 113 -5.10 8.13 0.16
CA SER A 113 -6.06 9.01 -0.50
C SER A 113 -6.79 8.25 -1.60
N PHE A 114 -7.93 8.78 -2.02
CA PHE A 114 -8.61 8.28 -3.20
C PHE A 114 -9.07 9.42 -4.09
N ILE A 115 -9.14 9.13 -5.37
CA ILE A 115 -9.67 10.04 -6.39
C ILE A 115 -10.91 9.40 -6.97
N LYS A 116 -12.02 10.11 -6.94
CA LYS A 116 -13.24 9.74 -7.66
C LYS A 116 -13.29 10.48 -8.99
N ARG A 117 -13.34 9.72 -10.08
CA ARG A 117 -13.49 10.29 -11.41
C ARG A 117 -14.95 10.64 -11.67
N GLY A 118 -15.22 11.85 -12.13
CA GLY A 118 -16.58 12.34 -12.36
C GLY A 118 -17.29 11.71 -13.57
N SER A 119 -16.52 11.23 -14.58
CA SER A 119 -17.08 10.72 -15.84
C SER A 119 -17.72 9.32 -15.71
N ASP A 120 -17.16 8.46 -14.86
CA ASP A 120 -17.55 7.04 -14.75
C ASP A 120 -17.71 6.56 -13.29
N ASN A 121 -17.56 7.47 -12.34
CA ASN A 121 -17.56 7.19 -10.91
C ASN A 121 -16.49 6.18 -10.45
N SER A 122 -15.51 5.86 -11.28
CA SER A 122 -14.39 5.02 -10.89
C SER A 122 -13.60 5.67 -9.75
N ARG A 123 -12.95 4.84 -8.94
CA ARG A 123 -12.17 5.28 -7.79
C ARG A 123 -10.78 4.67 -7.87
N SER A 124 -9.77 5.52 -7.71
CA SER A 124 -8.37 5.10 -7.60
C SER A 124 -7.89 5.36 -6.19
N ILE A 125 -7.31 4.37 -5.56
CA ILE A 125 -6.68 4.49 -4.24
C ILE A 125 -5.19 4.78 -4.46
N ASN A 126 -4.64 5.65 -3.64
CA ASN A 126 -3.26 6.08 -3.74
C ASN A 126 -2.57 6.02 -2.36
N PRO A 127 -2.07 4.85 -1.95
CA PRO A 127 -1.28 4.72 -0.75
C PRO A 127 0.16 5.18 -0.98
N VAL A 128 0.75 5.83 0.02
CA VAL A 128 2.12 6.33 -0.03
C VAL A 128 2.91 5.77 1.15
N PHE A 129 4.02 5.10 0.85
CA PHE A 129 4.91 4.50 1.84
C PHE A 129 6.31 5.12 1.78
N SER A 130 7.02 5.11 2.90
CA SER A 130 8.42 5.51 2.92
C SER A 130 9.31 4.46 2.29
N LEU A 131 10.33 4.90 1.57
CA LEU A 131 11.43 4.08 1.11
C LEU A 131 12.72 4.58 1.77
N ALA A 132 13.47 3.68 2.41
CA ALA A 132 14.71 4.04 3.09
C ALA A 132 15.84 4.33 2.09
N PRO A 133 16.83 5.14 2.44
CA PRO A 133 18.03 5.28 1.61
C PRO A 133 18.69 3.93 1.34
N ASN A 134 19.12 3.71 0.10
CA ASN A 134 19.71 2.45 -0.38
C ASN A 134 18.82 1.20 -0.30
N GLU A 135 17.55 1.36 -0.06
CA GLU A 135 16.59 0.27 -0.14
C GLU A 135 16.42 -0.20 -1.59
N LYS A 136 16.37 -1.51 -1.77
CA LYS A 136 16.20 -2.14 -3.08
C LYS A 136 14.84 -2.84 -3.13
N ILE A 137 14.15 -2.65 -4.23
CA ILE A 137 12.82 -3.24 -4.48
C ILE A 137 12.91 -4.22 -5.64
N TYR A 138 12.29 -5.37 -5.48
CA TYR A 138 12.26 -6.44 -6.47
C TYR A 138 10.84 -6.95 -6.67
N GLY A 139 10.55 -7.53 -7.83
CA GLY A 139 9.23 -8.08 -8.17
C GLY A 139 8.53 -7.32 -9.28
N CYS A 140 7.23 -7.15 -9.18
CA CYS A 140 6.34 -6.52 -10.17
C CYS A 140 6.13 -7.31 -11.47
N GLY A 141 6.60 -8.57 -11.56
CA GLY A 141 6.46 -9.39 -12.76
C GLY A 141 7.68 -9.37 -13.68
N GLU A 142 7.49 -9.81 -14.92
CA GLU A 142 8.55 -9.94 -15.91
C GLU A 142 8.54 -8.71 -16.84
N SER A 143 9.54 -7.85 -16.71
CA SER A 143 9.75 -6.69 -17.60
C SER A 143 11.23 -6.54 -17.96
N ALA A 144 11.50 -6.05 -19.16
CA ALA A 144 12.86 -5.77 -19.64
C ALA A 144 13.43 -4.47 -19.06
N THR A 145 13.33 -4.31 -17.74
CA THR A 145 13.85 -3.16 -16.99
C THR A 145 14.82 -3.62 -15.91
N ALA A 146 15.52 -2.69 -15.25
CA ALA A 146 16.46 -3.06 -14.20
C ALA A 146 15.79 -3.90 -13.10
N LEU A 147 16.49 -4.92 -12.62
CA LEU A 147 16.00 -5.85 -11.57
C LEU A 147 15.60 -5.11 -10.30
N ASN A 148 16.44 -4.17 -9.85
CA ASN A 148 16.08 -3.27 -8.76
C ASN A 148 15.12 -2.19 -9.29
N LYS A 149 13.91 -2.17 -8.76
CA LYS A 149 12.86 -1.24 -9.18
C LYS A 149 12.94 0.14 -8.50
N ALA A 150 13.82 0.33 -7.51
CA ALA A 150 14.02 1.65 -6.91
C ALA A 150 14.48 2.65 -7.98
N GLY A 151 13.84 3.82 -8.02
CA GLY A 151 14.02 4.83 -9.06
C GLY A 151 13.19 4.62 -10.33
N GLN A 152 12.32 3.61 -10.36
CA GLN A 152 11.49 3.31 -11.52
C GLN A 152 10.00 3.54 -11.22
N LYS A 153 9.26 3.83 -12.27
CA LYS A 153 7.80 3.76 -12.31
C LYS A 153 7.41 2.52 -13.10
N VAL A 154 6.65 1.64 -12.47
CA VAL A 154 6.24 0.35 -13.04
C VAL A 154 4.74 0.33 -13.21
N ASN A 155 4.26 0.12 -14.43
CA ASN A 155 2.85 -0.01 -14.75
C ASN A 155 2.49 -1.51 -14.78
N LEU A 156 1.67 -1.94 -13.84
CA LEU A 156 1.18 -3.31 -13.74
C LEU A 156 -0.12 -3.43 -14.52
N PHE A 157 0.03 -3.64 -15.80
CA PHE A 157 -1.05 -3.88 -16.74
C PHE A 157 -0.52 -4.77 -17.88
N VAL A 158 -1.34 -5.72 -18.32
CA VAL A 158 -0.95 -6.59 -19.44
C VAL A 158 -0.93 -5.78 -20.71
N THR A 159 0.23 -5.63 -21.28
CA THR A 159 0.45 -4.92 -22.56
C THR A 159 1.37 -5.77 -23.43
N ASP A 160 1.08 -5.82 -24.72
CA ASP A 160 1.94 -6.51 -25.68
C ASP A 160 3.25 -5.72 -25.88
N PRO A 161 4.40 -6.23 -25.41
CA PRO A 161 5.66 -5.53 -25.60
C PRO A 161 6.08 -5.53 -27.06
N GLN A 162 6.27 -4.35 -27.60
CA GLN A 162 6.74 -4.11 -28.98
C GLN A 162 8.26 -4.29 -29.07
N GLY A 163 8.78 -5.41 -28.57
CA GLY A 163 10.21 -5.71 -28.53
C GLY A 163 10.80 -5.77 -27.12
N PRO A 164 12.09 -6.13 -26.99
CA PRO A 164 12.71 -6.41 -25.69
C PRO A 164 13.11 -5.16 -24.88
N GLU A 165 13.02 -3.97 -25.43
CA GLU A 165 13.50 -2.72 -24.79
C GLU A 165 12.36 -1.86 -24.25
N THR A 166 11.17 -2.44 -24.04
CA THR A 166 10.01 -1.71 -23.50
C THR A 166 9.72 -2.11 -22.06
N PRO A 167 9.21 -1.20 -21.24
CA PRO A 167 8.75 -1.53 -19.88
C PRO A 167 7.45 -2.33 -19.86
N ASP A 168 6.81 -2.51 -21.02
CA ASP A 168 5.58 -3.27 -21.15
C ASP A 168 5.81 -4.75 -20.85
N MET A 169 4.78 -5.45 -20.36
CA MET A 169 4.93 -6.82 -19.91
C MET A 169 3.65 -7.64 -20.10
N TYR A 170 3.83 -8.90 -20.47
CA TYR A 170 2.73 -9.88 -20.53
C TYR A 170 2.30 -10.40 -19.16
N LYS A 171 3.23 -10.39 -18.18
CA LYS A 171 3.03 -11.01 -16.86
C LYS A 171 3.28 -10.02 -15.74
N PRO A 172 2.43 -8.98 -15.60
CA PRO A 172 2.47 -8.13 -14.43
C PRO A 172 2.06 -8.93 -13.19
N ILE A 173 2.83 -8.83 -12.13
CA ILE A 173 2.51 -9.43 -10.84
C ILE A 173 2.39 -8.30 -9.82
N PRO A 174 1.21 -8.10 -9.21
CA PRO A 174 0.98 -7.00 -8.27
C PRO A 174 1.60 -7.30 -6.89
N PHE A 175 2.86 -7.69 -6.90
CA PHE A 175 3.66 -8.00 -5.71
C PHE A 175 5.08 -7.52 -5.88
N PHE A 176 5.58 -6.88 -4.83
CA PHE A 176 7.00 -6.56 -4.72
C PHE A 176 7.51 -6.87 -3.31
N PHE A 177 8.82 -6.97 -3.19
CA PHE A 177 9.49 -7.13 -1.89
C PHE A 177 10.74 -6.25 -1.80
N SER A 178 11.05 -5.89 -0.56
CA SER A 178 12.20 -5.07 -0.20
C SER A 178 13.32 -5.92 0.40
N ASN A 179 14.58 -5.54 0.12
CA ASN A 179 15.74 -6.11 0.82
C ASN A 179 15.74 -5.81 2.34
N ARG A 180 14.79 -5.02 2.84
CA ARG A 180 14.60 -4.77 4.26
C ARG A 180 13.76 -5.84 4.97
N GLY A 181 13.22 -6.82 4.22
CA GLY A 181 12.50 -7.96 4.78
C GLY A 181 10.98 -7.82 4.84
N TYR A 182 10.40 -6.98 4.01
CA TYR A 182 8.95 -6.91 3.82
C TYR A 182 8.56 -7.03 2.35
N GLY A 183 7.31 -7.36 2.09
CA GLY A 183 6.71 -7.35 0.76
C GLY A 183 5.30 -6.80 0.81
N MET A 184 4.80 -6.36 -0.33
CA MET A 184 3.43 -5.87 -0.50
C MET A 184 2.78 -6.54 -1.69
N PHE A 185 1.59 -7.06 -1.48
CA PHE A 185 0.71 -7.60 -2.51
C PHE A 185 -0.47 -6.64 -2.69
N MET A 186 -0.62 -6.09 -3.88
CA MET A 186 -1.77 -5.27 -4.25
C MET A 186 -2.88 -6.18 -4.75
N HIS A 187 -3.86 -6.44 -3.90
CA HIS A 187 -4.95 -7.35 -4.18
C HIS A 187 -6.00 -6.69 -5.09
N THR A 188 -5.67 -6.55 -6.36
CA THR A 188 -6.55 -5.98 -7.38
C THR A 188 -6.19 -6.50 -8.76
N SER A 189 -7.20 -6.68 -9.62
CA SER A 189 -7.04 -6.94 -11.06
C SER A 189 -7.11 -5.66 -11.90
N ALA A 190 -7.36 -4.51 -11.28
CA ALA A 190 -7.32 -3.23 -11.96
C ALA A 190 -5.86 -2.82 -12.26
N PRO A 191 -5.64 -1.96 -13.26
CA PRO A 191 -4.31 -1.39 -13.51
C PRO A 191 -3.74 -0.71 -12.27
N VAL A 192 -2.46 -0.97 -11.96
CA VAL A 192 -1.72 -0.36 -10.85
C VAL A 192 -0.47 0.30 -11.39
N THR A 193 -0.16 1.49 -10.91
CA THR A 193 1.13 2.13 -11.14
C THR A 193 1.91 2.19 -9.83
N CYS A 194 3.07 1.53 -9.79
CA CYS A 194 4.00 1.61 -8.66
C CYS A 194 5.09 2.63 -8.97
N ASP A 195 5.14 3.71 -8.21
CA ASP A 195 6.21 4.71 -8.29
C ASP A 195 7.20 4.48 -7.14
N PHE A 196 8.34 3.87 -7.45
CA PHE A 196 9.40 3.57 -6.48
C PHE A 196 10.43 4.70 -6.43
N VAL A 197 10.04 5.87 -5.93
CA VAL A 197 10.94 7.05 -5.81
C VAL A 197 11.36 7.65 -7.17
N CYS A 198 10.66 7.32 -8.23
CA CYS A 198 10.91 7.91 -9.55
C CYS A 198 10.51 9.39 -9.57
N SER A 199 9.35 9.71 -9.02
CA SER A 199 8.81 11.07 -9.01
C SER A 199 9.09 11.82 -7.71
N TYR A 200 9.31 11.12 -6.58
CA TYR A 200 9.43 11.75 -5.25
C TYR A 200 10.51 11.09 -4.41
N ILE A 201 11.39 11.90 -3.84
CA ILE A 201 12.49 11.41 -3.00
C ILE A 201 11.96 10.80 -1.70
N GLY A 202 12.34 9.54 -1.44
CA GLY A 202 12.05 8.85 -0.18
C GLY A 202 10.62 8.37 -0.01
N ALA A 203 9.82 8.29 -1.07
CA ALA A 203 8.47 7.76 -1.03
C ALA A 203 8.15 6.81 -2.19
N THR A 204 7.52 5.69 -1.86
CA THR A 204 6.87 4.79 -2.83
C THR A 204 5.40 5.12 -2.89
N LYS A 205 4.89 5.32 -4.08
CA LYS A 205 3.49 5.60 -4.38
C LYS A 205 2.92 4.44 -5.20
N LEU A 206 1.79 3.92 -4.79
CA LEU A 206 1.09 2.80 -5.43
C LEU A 206 -0.22 3.24 -6.06
#